data_057cc1cb64da91c6e27b863d1e76cc2b
#
_entry.id   057cc1cb64da91c6e27b863d1e76cc2b
#
_cell.length_a   1.000
_cell.length_b   1.000
_cell.length_c   1.000
_cell.angle_alpha   90.00
_cell.angle_beta   90.00
_cell.angle_gamma   90.00
#
_symmetry.space_group_name_H-M   'P 1'
#
loop_
_entity.id
_entity.type
_entity.pdbx_description
1 polymer ?
#
loop_
_entity_poly.entity_id
_entity_poly.type
_entity_poly.pdbx_seq_one_letter_code
_entity_poly.pdbx_strand_id
1 'polypeptide(L)'
;MEWTLLTQDQYLTTLWSGGTTTQMAIAPEGAVYADRDFLWRFSSAKVELEHSDFTPLPDYVRLISVLHGELDMKVGEGERFSLAPLTLCSFDGGTPVESWGKCTDYNLMLR
;
A
#
# COMPACT_ATOMS: atom_id res chain seq x y z
N MET A 1 2.09 -22.49 18.99
CA MET A 1 1.97 -21.30 18.14
C MET A 1 3.33 -20.61 18.07
N GLU A 2 3.79 -20.35 16.87
CA GLU A 2 5.00 -19.56 16.64
C GLU A 2 4.63 -18.08 16.44
N TRP A 3 5.51 -17.23 16.90
CA TRP A 3 5.35 -15.79 16.69
C TRP A 3 6.70 -15.14 16.44
N THR A 4 6.67 -13.98 15.76
CA THR A 4 7.86 -13.22 15.40
C THR A 4 7.61 -11.75 15.71
N LEU A 5 8.58 -11.10 16.37
CA LEU A 5 8.57 -9.66 16.57
C LEU A 5 9.43 -9.01 15.49
N LEU A 6 8.83 -8.11 14.72
CA LEU A 6 9.53 -7.34 13.67
C LEU A 6 9.78 -5.93 14.18
N THR A 7 11.00 -5.46 14.09
CA THR A 7 11.43 -4.16 14.58
C THR A 7 11.89 -3.26 13.44
N GLN A 8 12.00 -1.96 13.68
CA GLN A 8 12.31 -0.97 12.63
C GLN A 8 13.60 -1.25 11.87
N ASP A 9 14.58 -1.87 12.48
CA ASP A 9 15.84 -2.23 11.84
C ASP A 9 15.67 -3.30 10.75
N GLN A 10 14.55 -4.01 10.75
CA GLN A 10 14.20 -5.02 9.74
C GLN A 10 13.34 -4.46 8.61
N TYR A 11 12.89 -3.22 8.72
CA TYR A 11 12.04 -2.58 7.73
C TYR A 11 12.87 -2.10 6.54
N LEU A 12 12.28 -2.15 5.36
CA LEU A 12 12.91 -1.71 4.12
C LEU A 12 12.14 -0.52 3.56
N THR A 13 12.79 0.64 3.44
CA THR A 13 12.18 1.83 2.86
C THR A 13 12.69 2.01 1.44
N THR A 14 11.77 2.21 0.51
CA THR A 14 12.06 2.44 -0.90
C THR A 14 11.30 3.65 -1.41
N LEU A 15 11.75 4.20 -2.54
CA LEU A 15 11.08 5.30 -3.22
C LEU A 15 10.07 4.74 -4.23
N TRP A 16 8.99 5.47 -4.43
CA TRP A 16 8.04 5.25 -5.52
C TRP A 16 7.62 6.61 -6.09
N SER A 17 6.82 6.63 -7.16
CA SER A 17 6.48 7.88 -7.86
C SER A 17 5.74 8.92 -7.00
N GLY A 18 5.04 8.49 -5.96
CA GLY A 18 4.26 9.37 -5.07
C GLY A 18 4.92 9.69 -3.72
N GLY A 19 6.07 9.08 -3.41
CA GLY A 19 6.74 9.29 -2.12
C GLY A 19 7.61 8.11 -1.71
N THR A 20 7.42 7.62 -0.48
CA THR A 20 8.19 6.50 0.07
C THR A 20 7.27 5.38 0.56
N THR A 21 7.79 4.16 0.55
CA THR A 21 7.13 2.98 1.14
C THR A 21 8.09 2.28 2.08
N THR A 22 7.63 1.97 3.28
CA THR A 22 8.37 1.19 4.26
C THR A 22 7.73 -0.19 4.37
N GLN A 23 8.43 -1.22 3.87
CA GLN A 23 7.99 -2.60 3.98
C GLN A 23 8.26 -3.09 5.39
N MET A 24 7.22 -3.53 6.09
CA MET A 24 7.32 -4.07 7.44
C MET A 24 7.41 -5.59 7.45
N ALA A 25 6.71 -6.25 6.54
CA ALA A 25 6.73 -7.71 6.43
C ALA A 25 6.36 -8.15 5.03
N ILE A 26 6.89 -9.29 4.62
CA ILE A 26 6.58 -9.93 3.34
C ILE A 26 6.69 -11.45 3.52
N ALA A 27 5.86 -12.21 2.85
CA ALA A 27 5.91 -13.67 2.87
C ALA A 27 5.95 -14.24 1.44
N PRO A 28 6.68 -15.34 1.20
CA PRO A 28 7.52 -16.03 2.18
C PRO A 28 8.73 -15.20 2.58
N GLU A 29 9.37 -15.60 3.68
CA GLU A 29 10.59 -14.94 4.15
C GLU A 29 11.65 -14.93 3.04
N GLY A 30 12.28 -13.76 2.85
CA GLY A 30 13.24 -13.57 1.77
C GLY A 30 12.64 -13.19 0.42
N ALA A 31 11.32 -13.11 0.30
CA ALA A 31 10.68 -12.66 -0.92
C ALA A 31 11.07 -11.21 -1.23
N VAL A 32 11.12 -10.88 -2.52
CA VAL A 32 11.45 -9.54 -3.01
C VAL A 32 10.22 -8.97 -3.72
N TYR A 33 9.81 -7.78 -3.32
CA TYR A 33 8.62 -7.12 -3.88
C TYR A 33 8.66 -7.04 -5.41
N ALA A 34 9.82 -6.69 -5.97
CA ALA A 34 9.95 -6.51 -7.43
C ALA A 34 9.72 -7.79 -8.23
N ASP A 35 9.89 -8.96 -7.63
CA ASP A 35 9.68 -10.24 -8.30
C ASP A 35 8.19 -10.57 -8.50
N ARG A 36 7.30 -9.89 -7.77
CA ARG A 36 5.84 -10.01 -7.91
C ARG A 36 5.32 -11.43 -7.73
N ASP A 37 5.95 -12.21 -6.86
CA ASP A 37 5.56 -13.59 -6.57
C ASP A 37 5.38 -13.88 -5.07
N PHE A 38 5.38 -12.82 -4.25
CA PHE A 38 5.14 -12.96 -2.82
C PHE A 38 3.67 -13.35 -2.54
N LEU A 39 3.41 -13.93 -1.36
CA LEU A 39 2.06 -14.32 -0.94
C LEU A 39 1.29 -13.16 -0.31
N TRP A 40 1.97 -12.37 0.52
CA TRP A 40 1.42 -11.13 1.08
C TRP A 40 2.54 -10.16 1.45
N ARG A 41 2.20 -8.90 1.51
CA ARG A 41 3.12 -7.85 1.93
C ARG A 41 2.38 -6.80 2.73
N PHE A 42 2.96 -6.41 3.88
CA PHE A 42 2.44 -5.34 4.72
C PHE A 42 3.43 -4.18 4.73
N SER A 43 2.94 -3.00 4.39
CA SER A 43 3.78 -1.82 4.26
C SER A 43 3.03 -0.56 4.70
N SER A 44 3.80 0.49 5.00
CA SER A 44 3.29 1.84 5.19
C SER A 44 3.87 2.73 4.10
N ALA A 45 3.06 3.58 3.52
CA ALA A 45 3.51 4.53 2.51
C ALA A 45 3.28 5.96 2.98
N LYS A 46 4.21 6.83 2.59
CA LYS A 46 4.02 8.28 2.66
C LYS A 46 3.73 8.77 1.26
N VAL A 47 2.56 9.35 1.08
CA VAL A 47 2.15 9.99 -0.17
C VAL A 47 2.49 11.48 -0.05
N GLU A 48 3.46 11.93 -0.82
CA GLU A 48 4.04 13.26 -0.69
C GLU A 48 3.65 14.21 -1.82
N LEU A 49 2.96 13.70 -2.85
CA LEU A 49 2.45 14.49 -3.96
C LEU A 49 0.95 14.72 -3.84
N GLU A 50 0.49 15.89 -4.31
CA GLU A 50 -0.94 16.21 -4.33
C GLU A 50 -1.75 15.25 -5.21
N HIS A 51 -1.14 14.68 -6.25
CA HIS A 51 -1.74 13.68 -7.12
C HIS A 51 -0.74 12.55 -7.35
N SER A 52 -1.20 11.33 -7.27
CA SER A 52 -0.37 10.13 -7.46
C SER A 52 -1.15 9.03 -8.18
N ASP A 53 -0.43 8.24 -8.94
CA ASP A 53 -0.93 6.99 -9.52
C ASP A 53 -0.32 5.83 -8.77
N PHE A 54 -1.14 4.89 -8.33
CA PHE A 54 -0.65 3.69 -7.65
C PHE A 54 -0.13 2.69 -8.67
N THR A 55 0.97 2.03 -8.33
CA THR A 55 1.55 0.98 -9.17
C THR A 55 0.56 -0.19 -9.31
N PRO A 56 0.16 -0.59 -10.53
CA PRO A 56 -0.70 -1.76 -10.69
C PRO A 56 0.00 -3.04 -10.23
N LEU A 57 -0.76 -3.90 -9.58
CA LEU A 57 -0.31 -5.21 -9.10
C LEU A 57 -1.35 -6.26 -9.45
N PRO A 58 -1.35 -6.75 -10.73
CA PRO A 58 -2.24 -7.84 -11.12
C PRO A 58 -2.04 -9.06 -10.21
N ASP A 59 -3.10 -9.83 -10.01
CA ASP A 59 -3.13 -11.05 -9.17
C ASP A 59 -3.09 -10.79 -7.66
N TYR A 60 -3.14 -9.53 -7.23
CA TYR A 60 -3.19 -9.18 -5.81
C TYR A 60 -4.47 -8.44 -5.48
N VAL A 61 -5.02 -8.71 -4.30
CA VAL A 61 -6.01 -7.87 -3.65
C VAL A 61 -5.25 -6.91 -2.74
N ARG A 62 -5.65 -5.64 -2.76
CA ARG A 62 -5.02 -4.61 -1.94
C ARG A 62 -6.03 -4.05 -0.95
N LEU A 63 -5.56 -3.83 0.29
CA LEU A 63 -6.32 -3.16 1.33
C LEU A 63 -5.49 -1.97 1.79
N ILE A 64 -6.12 -0.79 1.83
CA ILE A 64 -5.46 0.45 2.22
C ILE A 64 -6.26 1.15 3.31
N SER A 65 -5.57 1.72 4.29
CA SER A 65 -6.15 2.55 5.33
C SER A 65 -5.26 3.76 5.59
N VAL A 66 -5.85 4.92 5.74
CA VAL A 66 -5.13 6.16 6.04
C VAL A 66 -4.94 6.29 7.55
N LEU A 67 -3.73 6.58 7.99
CA LEU A 67 -3.40 6.86 9.39
C LEU A 67 -3.42 8.35 9.69
N HIS A 68 -2.73 9.12 8.87
CA HIS A 68 -2.60 10.56 9.01
C HIS A 68 -2.77 11.23 7.67
N GLY A 69 -3.36 12.42 7.68
CA GLY A 69 -3.57 13.22 6.48
C GLY A 69 -4.90 12.92 5.82
N GLU A 70 -4.99 13.27 4.56
CA GLU A 70 -6.20 13.13 3.76
C GLU A 70 -5.88 12.44 2.46
N LEU A 71 -6.78 11.56 2.01
CA LEU A 71 -6.62 10.85 0.76
C LEU A 71 -7.97 10.71 0.07
N ASP A 72 -8.09 11.30 -1.11
CA ASP A 72 -9.17 10.99 -2.04
C ASP A 72 -8.65 9.97 -3.03
N MET A 73 -9.52 9.04 -3.43
CA MET A 73 -9.17 7.97 -4.35
C MET A 73 -10.19 7.84 -5.47
N LYS A 74 -9.71 7.37 -6.61
CA LYS A 74 -10.55 6.91 -7.71
C LYS A 74 -10.04 5.53 -8.13
N VAL A 75 -10.88 4.52 -8.01
CA VAL A 75 -10.54 3.14 -8.37
C VAL A 75 -11.20 2.81 -9.71
N GLY A 76 -10.39 2.59 -10.75
CA GLY A 76 -10.87 2.29 -12.09
C GLY A 76 -11.75 3.41 -12.63
N GLU A 77 -12.93 3.01 -13.14
CA GLU A 77 -13.92 3.95 -13.69
C GLU A 77 -14.90 4.47 -12.64
N GLY A 78 -14.69 4.16 -11.37
CA GLY A 78 -15.54 4.61 -10.29
C GLY A 78 -15.45 6.10 -10.03
N GLU A 79 -16.32 6.61 -9.15
CA GLU A 79 -16.30 8.00 -8.73
C GLU A 79 -15.18 8.24 -7.72
N ARG A 80 -14.65 9.46 -7.71
CA ARG A 80 -13.72 9.91 -6.69
C ARG A 80 -14.41 9.92 -5.32
N PHE A 81 -13.74 9.40 -4.30
CA PHE A 81 -14.25 9.35 -2.93
C PHE A 81 -13.14 9.69 -1.94
N SER A 82 -13.53 10.14 -0.76
CA SER A 82 -12.59 10.40 0.34
C SER A 82 -12.46 9.17 1.22
N LEU A 83 -11.23 8.77 1.50
CA LEU A 83 -10.95 7.69 2.44
C LEU A 83 -10.70 8.30 3.81
N ALA A 84 -11.68 8.16 4.70
CA ALA A 84 -11.57 8.66 6.06
C ALA A 84 -10.47 7.91 6.83
N PRO A 85 -9.76 8.56 7.77
CA PRO A 85 -8.76 7.89 8.58
C PRO A 85 -9.30 6.63 9.25
N LEU A 86 -8.49 5.58 9.27
CA LEU A 86 -8.78 4.26 9.87
C LEU A 86 -9.94 3.50 9.20
N THR A 87 -10.41 3.96 8.04
CA THR A 87 -11.37 3.23 7.22
C THR A 87 -10.62 2.41 6.19
N LEU A 88 -11.11 1.19 5.94
CA LEU A 88 -10.45 0.26 5.04
C LEU A 88 -11.09 0.31 3.66
N CYS A 89 -10.26 0.41 2.62
CA CYS A 89 -10.68 0.26 1.23
C CYS A 89 -10.00 -0.98 0.64
N SER A 90 -10.79 -1.87 0.04
CA SER A 90 -10.28 -3.07 -0.62
C SER A 90 -10.53 -2.95 -2.12
N PHE A 91 -9.52 -3.27 -2.93
CA PHE A 91 -9.65 -3.25 -4.39
C PHE A 91 -8.71 -4.25 -5.06
N ASP A 92 -9.04 -4.61 -6.30
CA ASP A 92 -8.17 -5.44 -7.15
C ASP A 92 -6.91 -4.65 -7.49
N GLY A 93 -5.74 -5.21 -7.19
CA GLY A 93 -4.46 -4.54 -7.41
C GLY A 93 -4.11 -4.27 -8.86
N GLY A 94 -4.73 -4.97 -9.80
CA GLY A 94 -4.57 -4.72 -11.23
C GLY A 94 -5.39 -3.55 -11.76
N THR A 95 -6.36 -3.06 -10.98
CA THR A 95 -7.19 -1.92 -11.37
C THR A 95 -6.40 -0.62 -11.24
N PRO A 96 -6.44 0.29 -12.24
CA PRO A 96 -5.82 1.61 -12.12
C PRO A 96 -6.41 2.40 -10.96
N VAL A 97 -5.56 2.99 -10.13
CA VAL A 97 -5.98 3.82 -8.99
C VAL A 97 -5.23 5.12 -9.01
N GLU A 98 -5.98 6.22 -8.91
CA GLU A 98 -5.46 7.57 -8.72
C GLU A 98 -5.75 8.04 -7.30
N SER A 99 -4.89 8.88 -6.77
CA SER A 99 -5.11 9.50 -5.47
C SER A 99 -4.77 10.97 -5.46
N TRP A 100 -5.43 11.71 -4.58
CA TRP A 100 -5.21 13.14 -4.33
C TRP A 100 -5.08 13.35 -2.84
N GLY A 101 -4.14 14.21 -2.45
CA GLY A 101 -3.84 14.51 -1.06
C GLY A 101 -2.57 13.85 -0.57
N LYS A 102 -2.07 14.35 0.54
CA LYS A 102 -0.86 13.85 1.20
C LYS A 102 -1.23 13.12 2.47
N CYS A 103 -0.67 11.94 2.65
CA CYS A 103 -1.03 11.08 3.78
C CYS A 103 0.07 10.10 4.14
N THR A 104 -0.10 9.47 5.30
CA THR A 104 0.58 8.23 5.65
C THR A 104 -0.48 7.14 5.72
N ASP A 105 -0.24 6.03 5.04
CA ASP A 105 -1.18 4.92 4.97
C ASP A 105 -0.56 3.59 5.42
N TYR A 106 -1.41 2.61 5.67
CA TYR A 106 -1.06 1.20 5.70
C TYR A 106 -1.60 0.51 4.46
N ASN A 107 -0.85 -0.45 3.94
CA ASN A 107 -1.16 -1.17 2.72
C ASN A 107 -0.88 -2.66 2.93
N LEU A 108 -1.90 -3.49 2.72
CA LEU A 108 -1.77 -4.94 2.75
C LEU A 108 -2.08 -5.47 1.36
N MET A 109 -1.15 -6.24 0.81
CA MET A 109 -1.29 -6.90 -0.49
C MET A 109 -1.39 -8.39 -0.27
N LEU A 110 -2.43 -9.02 -0.83
CA LEU A 110 -2.70 -10.45 -0.70
C LEU A 110 -2.82 -11.07 -2.09
N ARG A 111 -2.08 -12.14 -2.29
CA ARG A 111 -2.16 -12.88 -3.55
C ARG A 111 -3.33 -13.86 -3.55
#